data_b4366aba948168a879f9726368cd07a2
#
_entry.id   b4366aba948168a879f9726368cd07a2
#
_cell.length_a   1.000
_cell.length_b   1.000
_cell.length_c   1.000
_cell.angle_alpha   90.00
_cell.angle_beta   90.00
_cell.angle_gamma   90.00
#
_symmetry.space_group_name_H-M   'P 1'
#
loop_
_entity.id
_entity.type
_entity.pdbx_description
1 polymer ?
#
loop_
_entity_poly.entity_id
_entity_poly.type
_entity_poly.pdbx_seq_one_letter_code
_entity_poly.pdbx_strand_id
1 'polypeptide(L)'
;AGVSFDVGQTLSQRQRTALETENLAVLVERDVANSLEKVDLLLLDAIDHYAEHLRLGNLNIAALDQFLSRQRLRQKPLVAIRIANAAGETFIGLDGGTGANVLVNDREYFQRLRDEPALGRVISKPVRGKISGKWAIVMARRLPDVDGRFAGIAYASIGLDYFQQQFVGLQTGQAGSIALRDGDLALLARAPSQAQGFEWGLSLAASALLLGLLMFVWMV
;
A
#
# COMPACT_ATOMS: atom_id res chain seq x y z
N ALA A 1 5.96 44.48 34.35
CA ALA A 1 5.14 43.32 34.74
C ALA A 1 4.22 42.88 33.57
N GLY A 2 4.74 42.53 32.43
CA GLY A 2 3.92 42.16 31.27
C GLY A 2 4.43 40.96 30.47
N VAL A 3 5.58 40.38 30.87
CA VAL A 3 6.25 39.32 30.04
C VAL A 3 5.93 37.89 30.49
N SER A 4 5.39 37.71 31.70
CA SER A 4 5.10 36.34 32.22
C SER A 4 3.83 35.68 31.68
N PHE A 5 2.83 36.41 31.17
CA PHE A 5 1.56 35.83 30.72
C PHE A 5 1.63 35.23 29.32
N ASP A 6 2.50 35.73 28.47
CA ASP A 6 2.59 35.30 27.07
C ASP A 6 3.31 33.96 26.90
N VAL A 7 4.31 33.69 27.73
CA VAL A 7 5.08 32.41 27.66
C VAL A 7 4.23 31.20 28.09
N GLY A 8 3.38 31.37 29.11
CA GLY A 8 2.51 30.28 29.60
C GLY A 8 1.43 29.90 28.59
N GLN A 9 0.82 30.87 27.91
CA GLN A 9 -0.16 30.63 26.86
C GLN A 9 0.46 29.96 25.61
N THR A 10 1.65 30.41 25.23
CA THR A 10 2.35 29.83 24.07
C THR A 10 2.77 28.39 24.33
N LEU A 11 3.22 28.04 25.54
CA LEU A 11 3.55 26.65 25.90
C LEU A 11 2.32 25.76 25.94
N SER A 12 1.19 26.23 26.48
CA SER A 12 -0.04 25.46 26.51
C SER A 12 -0.63 25.24 25.11
N GLN A 13 -0.53 26.21 24.23
CA GLN A 13 -0.95 26.06 22.81
C GLN A 13 -0.06 25.04 22.07
N ARG A 14 1.25 25.11 22.24
CA ARG A 14 2.18 24.13 21.63
C ARG A 14 1.91 22.70 22.10
N GLN A 15 1.65 22.53 23.40
CA GLN A 15 1.31 21.22 23.96
C GLN A 15 -0.02 20.67 23.40
N ARG A 16 -1.05 21.52 23.29
CA ARG A 16 -2.33 21.13 22.67
C ARG A 16 -2.15 20.71 21.21
N THR A 17 -1.45 21.52 20.42
CA THR A 17 -1.17 21.22 19.01
C THR A 17 -0.38 19.92 18.87
N ALA A 18 0.59 19.66 19.75
CA ALA A 18 1.34 18.39 19.74
C ALA A 18 0.44 17.19 20.00
N LEU A 19 -0.44 17.25 21.02
CA LEU A 19 -1.40 16.17 21.33
C LEU A 19 -2.43 15.95 20.21
N GLU A 20 -2.94 17.03 19.63
CA GLU A 20 -3.86 16.93 18.48
C GLU A 20 -3.19 16.29 17.28
N THR A 21 -1.93 16.64 17.02
CA THR A 21 -1.11 16.08 15.95
C THR A 21 -0.83 14.60 16.17
N GLU A 22 -0.46 14.21 17.39
CA GLU A 22 -0.22 12.81 17.75
C GLU A 22 -1.49 11.96 17.62
N ASN A 23 -2.62 12.46 18.10
CA ASN A 23 -3.91 11.78 17.96
C ASN A 23 -4.29 11.59 16.48
N LEU A 24 -4.06 12.60 15.64
CA LEU A 24 -4.32 12.52 14.22
C LEU A 24 -3.40 11.49 13.55
N ALA A 25 -2.11 11.41 13.94
CA ALA A 25 -1.18 10.41 13.45
C ALA A 25 -1.67 8.99 13.75
N VAL A 26 -2.06 8.73 15.00
CA VAL A 26 -2.58 7.42 15.43
C VAL A 26 -3.83 7.03 14.66
N LEU A 27 -4.74 7.98 14.40
CA LEU A 27 -5.94 7.71 13.61
C LEU A 27 -5.61 7.33 12.16
N VAL A 28 -4.73 8.09 11.51
CA VAL A 28 -4.28 7.82 10.14
C VAL A 28 -3.56 6.48 10.06
N GLU A 29 -2.65 6.20 10.99
CA GLU A 29 -1.96 4.91 11.08
C GLU A 29 -2.95 3.75 11.15
N ARG A 30 -3.94 3.84 12.04
CA ARG A 30 -4.97 2.81 12.20
C ARG A 30 -5.80 2.62 10.94
N ASP A 31 -6.17 3.68 10.26
CA ASP A 31 -6.94 3.61 9.01
C ASP A 31 -6.13 2.97 7.88
N VAL A 32 -4.85 3.30 7.76
CA VAL A 32 -3.93 2.67 6.81
C VAL A 32 -3.75 1.20 7.14
N ALA A 33 -3.46 0.86 8.39
CA ALA A 33 -3.30 -0.52 8.85
C ALA A 33 -4.56 -1.36 8.58
N ASN A 34 -5.75 -0.86 8.93
CA ASN A 34 -7.02 -1.52 8.65
C ASN A 34 -7.26 -1.73 7.14
N SER A 35 -6.85 -0.78 6.31
CA SER A 35 -6.98 -0.90 4.86
C SER A 35 -6.05 -1.98 4.31
N LEU A 36 -4.83 -2.06 4.82
CA LEU A 36 -3.87 -3.11 4.45
C LEU A 36 -4.33 -4.48 4.93
N GLU A 37 -4.86 -4.59 6.16
CA GLU A 37 -5.39 -5.85 6.70
C GLU A 37 -6.55 -6.37 5.84
N LYS A 38 -7.47 -5.51 5.42
CA LYS A 38 -8.56 -5.90 4.51
C LYS A 38 -8.03 -6.45 3.18
N VAL A 39 -7.01 -5.82 2.63
CA VAL A 39 -6.36 -6.30 1.40
C VAL A 39 -5.68 -7.65 1.63
N ASP A 40 -5.05 -7.83 2.78
CA ASP A 40 -4.41 -9.08 3.16
C ASP A 40 -5.41 -10.24 3.27
N LEU A 41 -6.54 -10.02 3.93
CA LEU A 41 -7.63 -10.99 4.02
C LEU A 41 -8.20 -11.36 2.64
N LEU A 42 -8.31 -10.39 1.72
CA LEU A 42 -8.73 -10.67 0.35
C LEU A 42 -7.72 -11.52 -0.43
N LEU A 43 -6.42 -11.34 -0.18
CA LEU A 43 -5.41 -12.19 -0.79
C LEU A 43 -5.47 -13.62 -0.26
N LEU A 44 -5.71 -13.79 1.04
CA LEU A 44 -5.92 -15.10 1.65
C LEU A 44 -7.16 -15.79 1.05
N ASP A 45 -8.28 -15.08 0.97
CA ASP A 45 -9.52 -15.59 0.36
C ASP A 45 -9.30 -15.99 -1.12
N ALA A 46 -8.54 -15.19 -1.88
CA ALA A 46 -8.18 -15.52 -3.26
C ALA A 46 -7.33 -16.80 -3.36
N ILE A 47 -6.39 -16.98 -2.43
CA ILE A 47 -5.52 -18.17 -2.35
C ILE A 47 -6.35 -19.40 -1.99
N ASP A 48 -7.25 -19.29 -1.01
CA ASP A 48 -8.10 -20.39 -0.56
C ASP A 48 -9.05 -20.84 -1.69
N HIS A 49 -9.67 -19.89 -2.39
CA HIS A 49 -10.47 -20.20 -3.58
C HIS A 49 -9.67 -20.89 -4.68
N TYR A 50 -8.45 -20.40 -4.96
CA TYR A 50 -7.60 -21.03 -5.95
C TYR A 50 -7.21 -22.46 -5.55
N ALA A 51 -6.77 -22.64 -4.30
CA ALA A 51 -6.34 -23.93 -3.77
C ALA A 51 -7.48 -24.97 -3.77
N GLU A 52 -8.70 -24.56 -3.40
CA GLU A 52 -9.88 -25.44 -3.40
C GLU A 52 -10.21 -25.90 -4.82
N HIS A 53 -10.24 -25.00 -5.80
CA HIS A 53 -10.48 -25.35 -7.18
C HIS A 53 -9.37 -26.24 -7.78
N LEU A 54 -8.12 -25.99 -7.39
CA LEU A 54 -6.97 -26.81 -7.81
C LEU A 54 -7.11 -28.25 -7.25
N ARG A 55 -7.47 -28.38 -5.96
CA ARG A 55 -7.67 -29.67 -5.29
C ARG A 55 -8.80 -30.48 -5.91
N LEU A 56 -9.87 -29.82 -6.33
CA LEU A 56 -11.01 -30.46 -6.99
C LEU A 56 -10.76 -30.79 -8.47
N GLY A 57 -9.61 -30.42 -9.03
CA GLY A 57 -9.26 -30.65 -10.43
C GLY A 57 -10.14 -29.87 -11.42
N ASN A 58 -10.84 -28.82 -10.96
CA ASN A 58 -11.80 -28.05 -11.74
C ASN A 58 -11.49 -26.54 -11.72
N LEU A 59 -10.22 -26.17 -11.83
CA LEU A 59 -9.79 -24.77 -11.80
C LEU A 59 -10.49 -23.97 -12.91
N ASN A 60 -11.53 -23.23 -12.51
CA ASN A 60 -12.27 -22.35 -13.40
C ASN A 60 -11.67 -20.94 -13.33
N ILE A 61 -10.72 -20.65 -14.21
CA ILE A 61 -10.04 -19.35 -14.29
C ILE A 61 -11.04 -18.20 -14.47
N ALA A 62 -12.07 -18.39 -15.31
CA ALA A 62 -13.06 -17.33 -15.56
C ALA A 62 -13.91 -17.01 -14.32
N ALA A 63 -14.30 -18.03 -13.55
CA ALA A 63 -15.04 -17.83 -12.30
C ALA A 63 -14.17 -17.10 -11.25
N LEU A 64 -12.92 -17.47 -11.14
CA LEU A 64 -11.97 -16.83 -10.21
C LEU A 64 -11.64 -15.39 -10.63
N ASP A 65 -11.47 -15.15 -11.94
CA ASP A 65 -11.28 -13.78 -12.47
C ASP A 65 -12.49 -12.89 -12.17
N GLN A 66 -13.70 -13.41 -12.37
CA GLN A 66 -14.93 -12.71 -12.03
C GLN A 66 -15.06 -12.45 -10.53
N PHE A 67 -14.65 -13.40 -9.69
CA PHE A 67 -14.62 -13.23 -8.23
C PHE A 67 -13.66 -12.09 -7.85
N LEU A 68 -12.42 -12.12 -8.33
CA LEU A 68 -11.42 -11.08 -8.03
C LEU A 68 -11.84 -9.69 -8.53
N SER A 69 -12.43 -9.62 -9.71
CA SER A 69 -12.97 -8.37 -10.28
C SER A 69 -14.06 -7.77 -9.39
N ARG A 70 -14.99 -8.61 -8.88
CA ARG A 70 -16.01 -8.15 -7.91
C ARG A 70 -15.41 -7.65 -6.61
N GLN A 71 -14.41 -8.35 -6.07
CA GLN A 71 -13.72 -7.93 -4.84
C GLN A 71 -12.99 -6.61 -5.03
N ARG A 72 -12.29 -6.43 -6.15
CA ARG A 72 -11.63 -5.17 -6.49
C ARG A 72 -12.60 -3.98 -6.49
N LEU A 73 -13.77 -4.13 -7.11
CA LEU A 73 -14.78 -3.06 -7.18
C LEU A 73 -15.35 -2.67 -5.81
N ARG A 74 -15.32 -3.56 -4.84
CA ARG A 74 -15.81 -3.32 -3.47
C ARG A 74 -14.79 -2.61 -2.58
N GLN A 75 -13.51 -2.62 -2.95
CA GLN A 75 -12.43 -2.09 -2.12
C GLN A 75 -11.77 -0.88 -2.80
N LYS A 76 -12.09 0.31 -2.30
CA LYS A 76 -11.60 1.59 -2.84
C LYS A 76 -10.08 1.68 -3.04
N PRO A 77 -9.20 1.15 -2.13
CA PRO A 77 -7.76 1.27 -2.31
C PRO A 77 -7.21 0.44 -3.46
N LEU A 78 -7.96 -0.59 -3.91
CA LEU A 78 -7.45 -1.56 -4.88
C LEU A 78 -7.48 -1.02 -6.32
N VAL A 79 -6.31 -0.92 -6.92
CA VAL A 79 -6.15 -0.75 -8.36
C VAL A 79 -6.34 -2.09 -9.07
N ALA A 80 -5.81 -3.17 -8.50
CA ALA A 80 -5.90 -4.51 -9.05
C ALA A 80 -5.70 -5.57 -7.97
N ILE A 81 -6.26 -6.76 -8.20
CA ILE A 81 -5.96 -8.01 -7.49
C ILE A 81 -5.75 -9.10 -8.52
N ARG A 82 -4.65 -9.86 -8.42
CA ARG A 82 -4.17 -10.75 -9.48
C ARG A 82 -3.51 -12.00 -8.92
N ILE A 83 -3.42 -13.03 -9.78
CA ILE A 83 -2.62 -14.23 -9.52
C ILE A 83 -1.61 -14.40 -10.65
N ALA A 84 -0.36 -14.68 -10.29
CA ALA A 84 0.71 -15.06 -11.20
C ALA A 84 1.23 -16.45 -10.85
N ASN A 85 1.58 -17.24 -11.88
CA ASN A 85 2.14 -18.57 -11.73
C ASN A 85 3.62 -18.56 -11.29
N ALA A 86 4.22 -19.75 -11.15
CA ALA A 86 5.61 -19.89 -10.71
C ALA A 86 6.64 -19.26 -11.68
N ALA A 87 6.31 -19.08 -12.96
CA ALA A 87 7.12 -18.36 -13.93
C ALA A 87 6.97 -16.83 -13.81
N GLY A 88 6.01 -16.36 -13.00
CA GLY A 88 5.68 -14.95 -12.84
C GLY A 88 4.71 -14.42 -13.89
N GLU A 89 4.08 -15.29 -14.68
CA GLU A 89 3.06 -14.90 -15.64
C GLU A 89 1.75 -14.63 -14.93
N THR A 90 1.23 -13.41 -15.05
CA THR A 90 -0.10 -13.05 -14.52
C THR A 90 -1.17 -13.61 -15.43
N PHE A 91 -2.04 -14.46 -14.89
CA PHE A 91 -3.07 -15.15 -15.67
C PHE A 91 -4.49 -14.96 -15.14
N ILE A 92 -4.66 -14.36 -13.96
CA ILE A 92 -5.96 -14.02 -13.37
C ILE A 92 -5.95 -12.58 -12.88
N GLY A 93 -7.08 -11.88 -12.96
CA GLY A 93 -7.24 -10.49 -12.54
C GLY A 93 -6.83 -9.49 -13.64
N LEU A 94 -6.96 -9.88 -14.90
CA LEU A 94 -6.62 -9.04 -16.06
C LEU A 94 -7.79 -8.15 -16.54
N ASP A 95 -8.94 -8.20 -15.84
CA ASP A 95 -10.14 -7.38 -16.11
C ASP A 95 -10.67 -7.52 -17.56
N GLY A 96 -10.62 -8.75 -18.11
CA GLY A 96 -11.06 -9.01 -19.48
C GLY A 96 -10.16 -8.42 -20.57
N GLY A 97 -9.08 -7.78 -20.18
CA GLY A 97 -8.06 -7.31 -21.11
C GLY A 97 -7.27 -8.48 -21.65
N THR A 98 -7.14 -8.57 -22.99
CA THR A 98 -6.16 -9.43 -23.66
C THR A 98 -4.74 -8.91 -23.39
N GLY A 99 -4.44 -8.67 -22.10
CA GLY A 99 -3.11 -8.27 -21.67
C GLY A 99 -2.19 -9.43 -21.95
N ALA A 100 -1.26 -9.22 -22.89
CA ALA A 100 -0.12 -10.09 -23.07
C ALA A 100 0.43 -10.49 -21.70
N ASN A 101 0.80 -11.75 -21.52
CA ASN A 101 1.37 -12.33 -20.29
C ASN A 101 2.28 -11.34 -19.56
N VAL A 102 1.73 -10.64 -18.59
CA VAL A 102 2.52 -9.66 -17.85
C VAL A 102 3.36 -10.43 -16.84
N LEU A 103 4.66 -10.44 -17.10
CA LEU A 103 5.63 -11.04 -16.21
C LEU A 103 5.91 -10.13 -15.01
N VAL A 104 5.91 -10.73 -13.81
CA VAL A 104 6.25 -10.09 -12.55
C VAL A 104 7.45 -10.75 -11.84
N ASN A 105 8.11 -11.69 -12.50
CA ASN A 105 9.28 -12.43 -11.98
C ASN A 105 10.52 -11.55 -11.72
N ASP A 106 10.60 -10.38 -12.35
CA ASP A 106 11.60 -9.36 -12.12
C ASP A 106 11.33 -8.47 -10.90
N ARG A 107 10.17 -8.61 -10.27
CA ARG A 107 9.75 -7.80 -9.13
C ARG A 107 10.29 -8.36 -7.82
N GLU A 108 10.79 -7.47 -6.95
CA GLU A 108 11.34 -7.84 -5.64
C GLU A 108 10.36 -8.69 -4.81
N TYR A 109 9.08 -8.27 -4.75
CA TYR A 109 8.07 -9.00 -3.98
C TYR A 109 7.83 -10.43 -4.48
N PHE A 110 7.98 -10.69 -5.80
CA PHE A 110 7.89 -12.02 -6.37
C PHE A 110 9.11 -12.87 -5.98
N GLN A 111 10.32 -12.31 -6.16
CA GLN A 111 11.58 -13.01 -5.87
C GLN A 111 11.66 -13.37 -4.39
N ARG A 112 11.34 -12.44 -3.50
CA ARG A 112 11.34 -12.69 -2.06
C ARG A 112 10.39 -13.81 -1.66
N LEU A 113 9.14 -13.80 -2.15
CA LEU A 113 8.17 -14.85 -1.85
C LEU A 113 8.55 -16.21 -2.45
N ARG A 114 9.28 -16.22 -3.59
CA ARG A 114 9.81 -17.46 -4.18
C ARG A 114 10.95 -18.02 -3.34
N ASP A 115 11.90 -17.18 -2.95
CA ASP A 115 13.18 -17.59 -2.38
C ASP A 115 13.13 -17.75 -0.85
N GLU A 116 12.17 -17.12 -0.17
CA GLU A 116 12.00 -17.13 1.28
C GLU A 116 10.64 -17.75 1.68
N PRO A 117 10.52 -19.10 1.78
CA PRO A 117 9.24 -19.77 2.04
C PRO A 117 8.57 -19.39 3.37
N ALA A 118 9.34 -18.93 4.36
CA ALA A 118 8.82 -18.51 5.66
C ALA A 118 8.13 -17.15 5.63
N LEU A 119 8.27 -16.37 4.53
CA LEU A 119 7.58 -15.09 4.40
C LEU A 119 6.08 -15.32 4.18
N GLY A 120 5.27 -14.86 5.13
CA GLY A 120 3.81 -14.93 5.00
C GLY A 120 3.26 -13.95 3.97
N ARG A 121 3.81 -12.74 3.94
CA ARG A 121 3.46 -11.67 2.99
C ARG A 121 4.65 -10.75 2.73
N VAL A 122 4.59 -10.03 1.62
CA VAL A 122 5.54 -8.96 1.28
C VAL A 122 4.74 -7.73 0.85
N ILE A 123 5.14 -6.56 1.35
CA ILE A 123 4.69 -5.27 0.86
C ILE A 123 5.87 -4.63 0.13
N SER A 124 5.65 -4.24 -1.12
CA SER A 124 6.71 -3.65 -1.96
C SER A 124 6.95 -2.18 -1.61
N LYS A 125 8.12 -1.68 -1.95
CA LYS A 125 8.32 -0.24 -2.16
C LYS A 125 7.37 0.26 -3.27
N PRO A 126 7.17 1.59 -3.41
CA PRO A 126 6.41 2.13 -4.52
C PRO A 126 6.91 1.63 -5.86
N VAL A 127 6.02 1.08 -6.66
CA VAL A 127 6.32 0.58 -8.01
C VAL A 127 5.33 1.12 -9.02
N ARG A 128 5.78 1.32 -10.25
CA ARG A 128 4.88 1.61 -11.37
C ARG A 128 4.28 0.30 -11.88
N GLY A 129 2.94 0.22 -11.87
CA GLY A 129 2.22 -0.95 -12.35
C GLY A 129 2.45 -1.20 -13.84
N LYS A 130 2.85 -2.40 -14.23
CA LYS A 130 3.10 -2.76 -15.63
C LYS A 130 1.84 -2.71 -16.50
N ILE A 131 0.68 -2.96 -15.90
CA ILE A 131 -0.63 -2.94 -16.58
C ILE A 131 -1.31 -1.59 -16.42
N SER A 132 -1.42 -1.09 -15.18
CA SER A 132 -2.15 0.14 -14.89
C SER A 132 -1.38 1.42 -15.20
N GLY A 133 -0.05 1.37 -15.28
CA GLY A 133 0.82 2.53 -15.39
C GLY A 133 0.82 3.44 -14.15
N LYS A 134 0.00 3.15 -13.13
CA LYS A 134 -0.13 3.94 -11.92
C LYS A 134 0.94 3.57 -10.89
N TRP A 135 1.31 4.54 -10.07
CA TRP A 135 2.13 4.30 -8.90
C TRP A 135 1.31 3.61 -7.80
N ALA A 136 1.84 2.53 -7.25
CA ALA A 136 1.18 1.71 -6.23
C ALA A 136 2.21 1.04 -5.33
N ILE A 137 1.81 0.68 -4.12
CA ILE A 137 2.45 -0.39 -3.37
C ILE A 137 1.76 -1.71 -3.73
N VAL A 138 2.52 -2.79 -3.73
CA VAL A 138 2.00 -4.13 -3.99
C VAL A 138 2.11 -4.95 -2.72
N MET A 139 0.98 -5.48 -2.26
CA MET A 139 0.96 -6.51 -1.24
C MET A 139 0.85 -7.86 -1.94
N ALA A 140 1.70 -8.79 -1.60
CA ALA A 140 1.74 -10.11 -2.22
C ALA A 140 1.89 -11.21 -1.19
N ARG A 141 1.31 -12.37 -1.49
CA ARG A 141 1.41 -13.60 -0.74
C ARG A 141 1.81 -14.75 -1.64
N ARG A 142 2.56 -15.70 -1.06
CA ARG A 142 2.94 -16.95 -1.71
C ARG A 142 1.69 -17.77 -2.03
N LEU A 143 1.64 -18.33 -3.24
CA LEU A 143 0.64 -19.29 -3.69
C LEU A 143 1.27 -20.69 -3.63
N PRO A 144 0.80 -21.62 -2.79
CA PRO A 144 1.29 -22.98 -2.75
C PRO A 144 0.60 -23.86 -3.79
N ASP A 145 1.30 -24.90 -4.26
CA ASP A 145 0.66 -26.04 -4.91
C ASP A 145 0.07 -27.01 -3.87
N VAL A 146 -0.44 -28.16 -4.33
CA VAL A 146 -1.03 -29.21 -3.46
C VAL A 146 -0.01 -29.83 -2.51
N ASP A 147 1.27 -29.74 -2.80
CA ASP A 147 2.39 -30.25 -1.98
C ASP A 147 3.04 -29.13 -1.13
N GLY A 148 2.49 -27.90 -1.16
CA GLY A 148 3.04 -26.75 -0.43
C GLY A 148 4.24 -26.07 -1.11
N ARG A 149 4.61 -26.50 -2.34
CA ARG A 149 5.70 -25.86 -3.09
C ARG A 149 5.24 -24.52 -3.68
N PHE A 150 6.19 -23.72 -4.13
CA PHE A 150 5.89 -22.45 -4.78
C PHE A 150 5.20 -22.64 -6.14
N ALA A 151 3.93 -22.28 -6.20
CA ALA A 151 3.15 -22.28 -7.44
C ALA A 151 3.01 -20.88 -8.06
N GLY A 152 3.42 -19.84 -7.32
CA GLY A 152 3.32 -18.46 -7.76
C GLY A 152 2.97 -17.51 -6.62
N ILE A 153 2.28 -16.43 -6.94
CA ILE A 153 1.85 -15.42 -5.98
C ILE A 153 0.42 -14.95 -6.26
N ALA A 154 -0.33 -14.64 -5.20
CA ALA A 154 -1.48 -13.74 -5.26
C ALA A 154 -1.01 -12.34 -4.84
N TYR A 155 -1.41 -11.30 -5.57
CA TYR A 155 -0.95 -9.95 -5.27
C TYR A 155 -2.02 -8.89 -5.56
N ALA A 156 -2.00 -7.83 -4.74
CA ALA A 156 -2.90 -6.70 -4.86
C ALA A 156 -2.09 -5.40 -5.01
N SER A 157 -2.52 -4.53 -5.93
CA SER A 157 -1.92 -3.21 -6.12
C SER A 157 -2.80 -2.16 -5.44
N ILE A 158 -2.24 -1.41 -4.51
CA ILE A 158 -2.89 -0.33 -3.76
C ILE A 158 -2.35 0.99 -4.30
N GLY A 159 -3.24 1.81 -4.88
CA GLY A 159 -2.84 3.09 -5.49
C GLY A 159 -2.32 4.08 -4.45
N LEU A 160 -1.24 4.78 -4.75
CA LEU A 160 -0.74 5.82 -3.84
C LEU A 160 -1.68 7.03 -3.77
N ASP A 161 -2.46 7.27 -4.83
CA ASP A 161 -3.52 8.28 -4.87
C ASP A 161 -4.62 8.04 -3.80
N TYR A 162 -4.88 6.78 -3.44
CA TYR A 162 -5.80 6.45 -2.35
C TYR A 162 -5.34 7.06 -1.03
N PHE A 163 -4.08 6.91 -0.66
CA PHE A 163 -3.55 7.47 0.58
C PHE A 163 -3.57 9.00 0.57
N GLN A 164 -3.24 9.61 -0.57
CA GLN A 164 -3.32 11.07 -0.73
C GLN A 164 -4.75 11.58 -0.50
N GLN A 165 -5.76 10.91 -1.06
CA GLN A 165 -7.16 11.26 -0.89
C GLN A 165 -7.63 11.16 0.57
N GLN A 166 -7.16 10.15 1.32
CA GLN A 166 -7.46 10.03 2.75
C GLN A 166 -6.95 11.23 3.55
N PHE A 167 -5.85 11.84 3.14
CA PHE A 167 -5.24 12.96 3.87
C PHE A 167 -5.86 14.32 3.53
N VAL A 168 -6.48 14.48 2.36
CA VAL A 168 -7.04 15.77 1.89
C VAL A 168 -8.13 16.30 2.83
N GLY A 169 -8.89 15.42 3.50
CA GLY A 169 -9.95 15.80 4.45
C GLY A 169 -9.46 16.14 5.85
N LEU A 170 -8.18 15.95 6.14
CA LEU A 170 -7.62 16.13 7.48
C LEU A 170 -7.17 17.57 7.70
N GLN A 171 -7.63 18.17 8.81
CA GLN A 171 -7.28 19.55 9.17
C GLN A 171 -5.90 19.58 9.82
N THR A 172 -4.87 19.89 9.05
CA THR A 172 -3.48 20.01 9.54
C THR A 172 -3.08 21.45 9.87
N GLY A 173 -4.04 22.40 9.86
CA GLY A 173 -3.75 23.82 9.97
C GLY A 173 -3.18 24.42 8.68
N GLN A 174 -2.96 25.75 8.66
CA GLN A 174 -2.55 26.48 7.45
C GLN A 174 -1.17 26.09 6.90
N ALA A 175 -0.26 25.58 7.73
CA ALA A 175 1.10 25.19 7.36
C ALA A 175 1.41 23.72 7.64
N GLY A 176 0.42 22.91 8.04
CA GLY A 176 0.62 21.52 8.38
C GLY A 176 0.70 20.61 7.15
N SER A 177 1.42 19.49 7.28
CA SER A 177 1.44 18.44 6.26
C SER A 177 1.44 17.07 6.91
N ILE A 178 0.84 16.09 6.22
CA ILE A 178 0.86 14.68 6.58
C ILE A 178 1.70 13.95 5.55
N ALA A 179 2.56 13.06 6.00
CA ALA A 179 3.35 12.20 5.15
C ALA A 179 3.27 10.75 5.64
N LEU A 180 2.91 9.83 4.76
CA LEU A 180 3.02 8.39 4.97
C LEU A 180 4.36 7.93 4.42
N ARG A 181 5.10 7.17 5.22
CA ARG A 181 6.39 6.60 4.84
C ARG A 181 6.40 5.10 5.12
N ASP A 182 7.23 4.35 4.38
CA ASP A 182 7.49 2.94 4.69
C ASP A 182 8.54 2.78 5.81
N GLY A 183 8.88 1.52 6.15
CA GLY A 183 9.86 1.21 7.18
C GLY A 183 11.29 1.70 6.86
N ASP A 184 11.61 1.95 5.59
CA ASP A 184 12.87 2.54 5.13
C ASP A 184 12.79 4.08 5.01
N LEU A 185 11.71 4.68 5.54
CA LEU A 185 11.42 6.12 5.48
C LEU A 185 11.16 6.67 4.07
N ALA A 186 10.97 5.81 3.06
CA ALA A 186 10.59 6.25 1.73
C ALA A 186 9.16 6.83 1.72
N LEU A 187 8.97 7.95 1.02
CA LEU A 187 7.67 8.63 0.98
C LEU A 187 6.68 7.83 0.13
N LEU A 188 5.55 7.44 0.73
CA LEU A 188 4.44 6.76 0.06
C LEU A 188 3.34 7.73 -0.37
N ALA A 189 3.01 8.70 0.50
CA ALA A 189 2.00 9.70 0.22
C ALA A 189 2.23 10.96 1.05
N ARG A 190 1.74 12.11 0.58
CA ARG A 190 1.78 13.39 1.30
C ARG A 190 0.58 14.25 0.97
N ALA A 191 0.07 14.98 1.97
CA ALA A 191 -0.92 16.04 1.78
C ALA A 191 -0.52 17.28 2.60
N PRO A 192 -0.69 18.53 2.08
CA PRO A 192 -1.05 18.78 0.69
C PRO A 192 0.04 18.26 -0.28
N SER A 193 -0.39 17.76 -1.42
CA SER A 193 0.55 17.38 -2.47
C SER A 193 1.22 18.66 -2.97
N GLN A 194 2.54 18.73 -2.95
CA GLN A 194 3.23 19.76 -3.70
C GLN A 194 2.95 19.49 -5.19
N ALA A 195 2.05 20.27 -5.75
CA ALA A 195 1.77 20.22 -7.17
C ALA A 195 3.06 20.50 -7.94
N GLN A 196 3.37 19.61 -8.89
CA GLN A 196 4.38 19.74 -9.95
C GLN A 196 5.85 19.57 -9.51
N GLY A 197 6.43 18.42 -9.81
CA GLY A 197 7.88 18.19 -9.85
C GLY A 197 8.43 17.06 -9.00
N PHE A 198 7.61 16.28 -8.33
CA PHE A 198 8.11 15.13 -7.57
C PHE A 198 8.22 13.90 -8.50
N GLU A 199 9.36 13.80 -9.17
CA GLU A 199 9.78 12.53 -9.76
C GLU A 199 10.11 11.56 -8.61
N TRP A 200 9.37 10.46 -8.54
CA TRP A 200 9.60 9.37 -7.61
C TRP A 200 10.96 8.73 -7.92
N GLY A 201 12.01 9.17 -7.26
CA GLY A 201 13.31 8.54 -7.44
C GLY A 201 14.55 9.39 -7.18
N LEU A 202 14.47 10.71 -7.11
CA LEU A 202 15.66 11.56 -6.99
C LEU A 202 15.46 12.71 -6.00
N SER A 203 15.41 12.46 -4.70
CA SER A 203 15.52 13.53 -3.70
C SER A 203 16.25 13.07 -2.45
N LEU A 204 17.55 12.90 -2.55
CA LEU A 204 18.46 12.83 -1.40
C LEU A 204 19.06 14.21 -1.02
N ALA A 205 18.65 15.30 -1.64
CA ALA A 205 19.42 16.55 -1.50
C ALA A 205 18.65 17.84 -1.16
N ALA A 206 17.38 17.83 -0.79
CA ALA A 206 16.67 19.09 -0.56
C ALA A 206 15.70 19.11 0.62
N SER A 207 16.08 18.62 1.80
CA SER A 207 15.23 18.66 3.01
C SER A 207 15.88 19.32 4.21
N ALA A 208 16.71 20.31 4.02
CA ALA A 208 17.44 20.97 5.13
C ALA A 208 16.89 22.33 5.54
N LEU A 209 15.69 22.76 5.14
CA LEU A 209 15.14 24.03 5.64
C LEU A 209 13.62 24.06 5.48
N LEU A 210 12.89 23.49 6.45
CA LEU A 210 11.57 23.96 6.91
C LEU A 210 11.14 23.09 8.10
N LEU A 211 11.33 23.63 9.30
CA LEU A 211 10.79 23.11 10.57
C LEU A 211 9.25 23.21 10.53
N GLY A 212 8.60 22.21 9.97
CA GLY A 212 7.18 21.98 10.07
C GLY A 212 6.96 20.55 10.56
N LEU A 213 6.17 20.36 11.59
CA LEU A 213 5.88 19.11 12.28
C LEU A 213 5.72 17.94 11.27
N LEU A 214 6.71 17.05 11.23
CA LEU A 214 6.66 15.80 10.49
C LEU A 214 5.97 14.75 11.37
N MET A 215 4.79 14.28 10.95
CA MET A 215 4.15 13.12 11.54
C MET A 215 4.70 11.85 10.89
N PHE A 216 5.29 10.99 11.69
CA PHE A 216 5.74 9.66 11.27
C PHE A 216 4.66 8.63 11.56
N VAL A 217 4.29 7.85 10.55
CA VAL A 217 3.54 6.62 10.73
C VAL A 217 4.51 5.47 10.51
N TRP A 218 4.80 4.72 11.56
CA TRP A 218 5.59 3.49 11.50
C TRP A 218 4.69 2.36 11.03
N MET A 219 5.01 1.75 9.90
CA MET A 219 4.44 0.48 9.47
C MET A 219 5.44 -0.64 9.78
N VAL A 220 5.09 -1.49 10.73
CA VAL A 220 5.76 -2.76 11.03
C VAL A 220 5.29 -3.83 10.04
#